data_193156587f4ab515a1ae1952f456c1a5
#
_entry.id   193156587f4ab515a1ae1952f456c1a5
#
_cell.length_a   1.000
_cell.length_b   1.000
_cell.length_c   1.000
_cell.angle_alpha   90.00
_cell.angle_beta   90.00
_cell.angle_gamma   90.00
#
_symmetry.space_group_name_H-M   'P 1'
#
loop_
_entity.id
_entity.type
_entity.pdbx_description
1 polymer ?
#
loop_
_entity_poly.entity_id
_entity_poly.type
_entity_poly.pdbx_seq_one_letter_code
_entity_poly.pdbx_strand_id
1 'polypeptide(L)'
;LARQSHFRNNREIFFITLPGVLYTLLFAYVPMIGVIIAFKKYRYDEGIFGSEWVGWSNFEFLFASSDAWRIIRNTIGYNLVYTITITVSALLLALLLNEIRQRFVKVYQTVLFLPYFISTVLVGYIVYAFLEANNGYLNRVLESFGLPGRMWYAETKPWLFILPTVNLWHGVGFATLVYYAGIMGIGSDYYEAAKLDGASRIQMMYRITLPLLTPLIMILLILSIGNMIRGDFGLHYFVPQNSTLVLSTTDIIDTYVVRALQTIGDVGMSAAVGFFQSVAGLILVITANAIVRKINDENSLF
;
A
#
# COMPACT_ATOMS: atom_id res chain seq x y z
N LEU A 1 -40.92 13.19 22.01
CA LEU A 1 -40.26 14.02 23.04
C LEU A 1 -38.91 13.46 23.54
N ALA A 2 -38.65 12.15 23.45
CA ALA A 2 -37.39 11.54 23.90
C ALA A 2 -36.15 11.88 23.00
N ARG A 3 -36.37 12.18 21.71
CA ARG A 3 -35.30 12.44 20.73
C ARG A 3 -34.61 13.81 20.93
N GLN A 4 -35.31 14.80 21.50
CA GLN A 4 -34.75 16.14 21.73
C GLN A 4 -33.88 16.23 22.98
N SER A 5 -34.04 15.31 23.95
CA SER A 5 -33.23 15.29 25.18
C SER A 5 -31.80 14.84 24.93
N HIS A 6 -31.57 13.91 24.01
CA HIS A 6 -30.23 13.42 23.66
C HIS A 6 -29.33 14.48 23.03
N PHE A 7 -29.87 15.35 22.18
CA PHE A 7 -29.09 16.40 21.53
C PHE A 7 -28.64 17.47 22.54
N ARG A 8 -29.45 17.78 23.53
CA ARG A 8 -29.14 18.79 24.55
C ARG A 8 -28.10 18.31 25.55
N ASN A 9 -28.07 17.02 25.89
CA ASN A 9 -27.08 16.42 26.78
C ASN A 9 -25.71 16.19 26.10
N ASN A 10 -25.64 16.13 24.76
CA ASN A 10 -24.43 15.85 24.02
C ASN A 10 -23.88 17.07 23.26
N ARG A 11 -24.32 18.30 23.61
CA ARG A 11 -23.89 19.53 22.92
C ARG A 11 -22.37 19.73 23.01
N GLU A 12 -21.76 19.45 24.14
CA GLU A 12 -20.32 19.58 24.33
C GLU A 12 -19.54 18.63 23.40
N ILE A 13 -19.96 17.38 23.30
CA ILE A 13 -19.37 16.39 22.38
C ILE A 13 -19.52 16.85 20.94
N PHE A 14 -20.70 17.39 20.57
CA PHE A 14 -20.94 17.92 19.22
C PHE A 14 -19.98 19.07 18.88
N PHE A 15 -19.79 20.03 19.78
CA PHE A 15 -18.89 21.15 19.53
C PHE A 15 -17.41 20.73 19.50
N ILE A 16 -17.01 19.71 20.27
CA ILE A 16 -15.65 19.16 20.22
C ILE A 16 -15.39 18.41 18.91
N THR A 17 -16.39 17.69 18.37
CA THR A 17 -16.24 16.93 17.13
C THR A 17 -16.42 17.78 15.87
N LEU A 18 -17.12 18.93 15.97
CA LEU A 18 -17.46 19.80 14.85
C LEU A 18 -16.25 20.23 14.00
N PRO A 19 -15.11 20.68 14.58
CA PRO A 19 -13.94 21.05 13.78
C PRO A 19 -13.39 19.88 12.95
N GLY A 20 -13.36 18.66 13.50
CA GLY A 20 -12.94 17.47 12.77
C GLY A 20 -13.88 17.10 11.63
N VAL A 21 -15.20 17.19 11.87
CA VAL A 21 -16.22 16.96 10.83
C VAL A 21 -16.11 18.01 9.71
N LEU A 22 -15.99 19.30 10.05
CA LEU A 22 -15.81 20.35 9.06
C LEU A 22 -14.52 20.19 8.24
N TYR A 23 -13.41 19.85 8.90
CA TYR A 23 -12.16 19.55 8.23
C TYR A 23 -12.34 18.39 7.23
N THR A 24 -12.95 17.30 7.64
CA THR A 24 -13.19 16.14 6.77
C THR A 24 -14.12 16.51 5.59
N LEU A 25 -15.20 17.26 5.84
CA LEU A 25 -16.08 17.71 4.77
C LEU A 25 -15.37 18.60 3.75
N LEU A 26 -14.58 19.58 4.20
CA LEU A 26 -13.89 20.49 3.32
C LEU A 26 -12.75 19.84 2.53
N PHE A 27 -11.95 18.99 3.17
CA PHE A 27 -10.72 18.47 2.56
C PHE A 27 -10.85 17.04 1.99
N ALA A 28 -11.88 16.29 2.36
CA ALA A 28 -12.15 14.97 1.78
C ALA A 28 -13.34 14.98 0.83
N TYR A 29 -14.48 15.56 1.23
CA TYR A 29 -15.71 15.48 0.42
C TYR A 29 -15.79 16.55 -0.67
N VAL A 30 -15.43 17.81 -0.41
CA VAL A 30 -15.46 18.85 -1.43
C VAL A 30 -14.60 18.51 -2.65
N PRO A 31 -13.36 17.98 -2.53
CA PRO A 31 -12.57 17.56 -3.68
C PRO A 31 -13.20 16.42 -4.50
N MET A 32 -14.13 15.63 -3.93
CA MET A 32 -14.84 14.60 -4.69
C MET A 32 -15.69 15.17 -5.83
N ILE A 33 -16.06 16.46 -5.78
CA ILE A 33 -16.69 17.15 -6.91
C ILE A 33 -15.80 17.08 -8.17
N GLY A 34 -14.46 17.04 -7.98
CA GLY A 34 -13.51 16.87 -9.05
C GLY A 34 -13.65 15.57 -9.85
N VAL A 35 -14.36 14.56 -9.33
CA VAL A 35 -14.67 13.32 -10.06
C VAL A 35 -15.42 13.60 -11.36
N ILE A 36 -16.19 14.70 -11.44
CA ILE A 36 -16.88 15.13 -12.64
C ILE A 36 -15.91 15.32 -13.82
N ILE A 37 -14.65 15.69 -13.56
CA ILE A 37 -13.60 15.86 -14.59
C ILE A 37 -13.40 14.57 -15.39
N ALA A 38 -13.57 13.40 -14.77
CA ALA A 38 -13.46 12.11 -15.44
C ALA A 38 -14.40 11.96 -16.64
N PHE A 39 -15.49 12.71 -16.67
CA PHE A 39 -16.53 12.67 -17.71
C PHE A 39 -16.52 13.91 -18.63
N LYS A 40 -15.53 14.80 -18.47
CA LYS A 40 -15.42 16.04 -19.22
C LYS A 40 -14.11 16.13 -20.00
N LYS A 41 -14.16 16.80 -21.14
CA LYS A 41 -12.96 17.26 -21.87
C LYS A 41 -12.46 18.52 -21.17
N TYR A 42 -11.70 18.33 -20.09
CA TYR A 42 -11.31 19.42 -19.21
C TYR A 42 -10.45 20.47 -19.92
N ARG A 43 -10.86 21.74 -19.80
CA ARG A 43 -10.12 22.90 -20.28
C ARG A 43 -9.89 23.86 -19.13
N TYR A 44 -8.65 24.33 -18.98
CA TYR A 44 -8.27 25.23 -17.89
C TYR A 44 -8.99 26.58 -17.96
N ASP A 45 -9.27 27.08 -19.17
CA ASP A 45 -9.96 28.35 -19.43
C ASP A 45 -11.46 28.31 -19.10
N GLU A 46 -12.09 27.14 -19.18
CA GLU A 46 -13.53 26.94 -18.92
C GLU A 46 -13.80 26.40 -17.51
N GLY A 47 -12.76 25.85 -16.86
CA GLY A 47 -12.87 25.24 -15.53
C GLY A 47 -13.71 23.98 -15.49
N ILE A 48 -13.98 23.44 -14.27
CA ILE A 48 -14.65 22.16 -14.08
C ILE A 48 -16.10 22.20 -14.62
N PHE A 49 -16.83 23.29 -14.41
CA PHE A 49 -18.24 23.36 -14.77
C PHE A 49 -18.47 23.78 -16.22
N GLY A 50 -17.61 24.61 -16.80
CA GLY A 50 -17.72 25.08 -18.18
C GLY A 50 -17.25 24.10 -19.23
N SER A 51 -16.33 23.21 -18.89
CA SER A 51 -15.76 22.23 -19.83
C SER A 51 -16.83 21.29 -20.43
N GLU A 52 -16.64 20.90 -21.69
CA GLU A 52 -17.54 20.04 -22.45
C GLU A 52 -17.70 18.65 -21.83
N TRP A 53 -18.94 18.14 -21.80
CA TRP A 53 -19.22 16.79 -21.31
C TRP A 53 -18.99 15.76 -22.41
N VAL A 54 -18.04 14.81 -22.19
CA VAL A 54 -17.68 13.76 -23.15
C VAL A 54 -18.08 12.34 -22.70
N GLY A 55 -18.82 12.22 -21.61
CA GLY A 55 -19.27 10.94 -21.07
C GLY A 55 -18.10 10.00 -20.73
N TRP A 56 -18.08 8.80 -21.33
CA TRP A 56 -17.12 7.75 -21.03
C TRP A 56 -15.83 7.81 -21.89
N SER A 57 -15.67 8.80 -22.75
CA SER A 57 -14.56 8.86 -23.69
C SER A 57 -13.17 8.82 -23.02
N ASN A 58 -13.03 9.50 -21.86
CA ASN A 58 -11.78 9.49 -21.09
C ASN A 58 -11.39 8.11 -20.52
N PHE A 59 -12.33 7.15 -20.53
CA PHE A 59 -12.08 5.77 -20.08
C PHE A 59 -11.66 4.82 -21.21
N GLU A 60 -11.75 5.24 -22.48
CA GLU A 60 -11.42 4.39 -23.64
C GLU A 60 -9.98 3.87 -23.57
N PHE A 61 -9.06 4.66 -23.03
CA PHE A 61 -7.68 4.25 -22.81
C PHE A 61 -7.55 2.92 -22.04
N LEU A 62 -8.35 2.72 -20.99
CA LEU A 62 -8.29 1.53 -20.13
C LEU A 62 -8.65 0.24 -20.88
N PHE A 63 -9.36 0.34 -22.00
CA PHE A 63 -9.89 -0.81 -22.72
C PHE A 63 -9.30 -0.97 -24.14
N ALA A 64 -8.80 0.11 -24.73
CA ALA A 64 -8.38 0.15 -26.12
C ALA A 64 -6.86 0.08 -26.33
N SER A 65 -6.04 0.39 -25.31
CA SER A 65 -4.59 0.43 -25.51
C SER A 65 -3.89 -0.85 -25.05
N SER A 66 -2.86 -1.27 -25.79
CA SER A 66 -1.96 -2.37 -25.40
C SER A 66 -1.21 -2.06 -24.11
N ASP A 67 -0.97 -0.78 -23.80
CA ASP A 67 -0.32 -0.31 -22.60
C ASP A 67 -1.18 -0.53 -21.37
N ALA A 68 -2.51 -0.37 -21.48
CA ALA A 68 -3.45 -0.57 -20.38
C ALA A 68 -3.32 -1.98 -19.78
N TRP A 69 -3.29 -3.02 -20.61
CA TRP A 69 -3.12 -4.39 -20.12
C TRP A 69 -1.80 -4.57 -19.37
N ARG A 70 -0.71 -4.02 -19.90
CA ARG A 70 0.62 -4.11 -19.28
C ARG A 70 0.62 -3.44 -17.89
N ILE A 71 0.13 -2.20 -17.80
CA ILE A 71 0.14 -1.44 -16.53
C ILE A 71 -0.82 -2.05 -15.50
N ILE A 72 -2.00 -2.53 -15.90
CA ILE A 72 -2.94 -3.21 -15.00
C ILE A 72 -2.31 -4.51 -14.46
N ARG A 73 -1.75 -5.34 -15.35
CA ARG A 73 -1.06 -6.58 -14.96
C ARG A 73 0.08 -6.30 -13.98
N ASN A 74 0.93 -5.31 -14.27
CA ASN A 74 2.05 -4.95 -13.43
C ASN A 74 1.54 -4.43 -12.06
N THR A 75 0.54 -3.54 -12.04
CA THR A 75 -0.03 -3.00 -10.80
C THR A 75 -0.55 -4.12 -9.89
N ILE A 76 -1.40 -5.01 -10.43
CA ILE A 76 -1.95 -6.13 -9.67
C ILE A 76 -0.84 -7.11 -9.25
N GLY A 77 0.07 -7.44 -10.17
CA GLY A 77 1.17 -8.38 -9.91
C GLY A 77 2.10 -7.90 -8.80
N TYR A 78 2.54 -6.65 -8.84
CA TYR A 78 3.39 -6.08 -7.79
C TYR A 78 2.65 -5.97 -6.46
N ASN A 79 1.41 -5.48 -6.44
CA ASN A 79 0.65 -5.37 -5.19
C ASN A 79 0.38 -6.74 -4.54
N LEU A 80 0.15 -7.77 -5.34
CA LEU A 80 0.02 -9.13 -4.83
C LEU A 80 1.33 -9.61 -4.18
N VAL A 81 2.46 -9.43 -4.86
CA VAL A 81 3.79 -9.79 -4.32
C VAL A 81 4.11 -8.97 -3.07
N TYR A 82 3.86 -7.65 -3.08
CA TYR A 82 4.08 -6.78 -1.93
C TYR A 82 3.24 -7.19 -0.72
N THR A 83 1.94 -7.43 -0.93
CA THR A 83 1.04 -7.88 0.13
C THR A 83 1.51 -9.19 0.77
N ILE A 84 1.85 -10.19 -0.05
CA ILE A 84 2.31 -11.50 0.44
C ILE A 84 3.65 -11.35 1.17
N THR A 85 4.65 -10.70 0.56
CA THR A 85 5.99 -10.61 1.13
C THR A 85 6.02 -9.78 2.41
N ILE A 86 5.31 -8.65 2.46
CA ILE A 86 5.21 -7.81 3.67
C ILE A 86 4.44 -8.56 4.76
N THR A 87 3.28 -9.13 4.46
CA THR A 87 2.46 -9.82 5.47
C THR A 87 3.23 -10.97 6.11
N VAL A 88 3.80 -11.87 5.29
CA VAL A 88 4.54 -13.04 5.79
C VAL A 88 5.77 -12.60 6.59
N SER A 89 6.57 -11.69 6.05
CA SER A 89 7.79 -11.24 6.73
C SER A 89 7.49 -10.47 8.01
N ALA A 90 6.48 -9.60 8.01
CA ALA A 90 6.09 -8.83 9.17
C ALA A 90 5.52 -9.69 10.30
N LEU A 91 4.70 -10.71 9.98
CA LEU A 91 4.23 -11.69 10.95
C LEU A 91 5.39 -12.47 11.57
N LEU A 92 6.31 -12.97 10.74
CA LEU A 92 7.50 -13.68 11.24
C LEU A 92 8.34 -12.80 12.16
N LEU A 93 8.61 -11.54 11.75
CA LEU A 93 9.38 -10.60 12.56
C LEU A 93 8.64 -10.22 13.86
N ALA A 94 7.32 -10.05 13.83
CA ALA A 94 6.53 -9.75 15.02
C ALA A 94 6.55 -10.90 16.02
N LEU A 95 6.42 -12.15 15.55
CA LEU A 95 6.55 -13.36 16.36
C LEU A 95 7.95 -13.47 16.97
N LEU A 96 9.01 -13.21 16.19
CA LEU A 96 10.38 -13.20 16.68
C LEU A 96 10.62 -12.09 17.72
N LEU A 97 10.08 -10.89 17.51
CA LEU A 97 10.16 -9.80 18.49
C LEU A 97 9.52 -10.17 19.83
N ASN A 98 8.43 -10.94 19.80
CA ASN A 98 7.77 -11.40 21.03
C ASN A 98 8.63 -12.38 21.85
N GLU A 99 9.57 -13.07 21.23
CA GLU A 99 10.49 -14.01 21.90
C GLU A 99 11.76 -13.32 22.47
N ILE A 100 12.02 -12.08 22.05
CA ILE A 100 13.22 -11.33 22.46
C ILE A 100 13.01 -10.73 23.86
N ARG A 101 14.11 -10.64 24.62
CA ARG A 101 14.08 -9.97 25.93
C ARG A 101 13.64 -8.52 25.80
N GLN A 102 12.73 -8.06 26.64
CA GLN A 102 12.09 -6.74 26.59
C GLN A 102 13.08 -5.57 26.46
N ARG A 103 14.26 -5.67 27.05
CA ARG A 103 15.32 -4.64 26.96
C ARG A 103 15.84 -4.40 25.54
N PHE A 104 15.77 -5.40 24.67
CA PHE A 104 16.26 -5.31 23.29
C PHE A 104 15.15 -5.02 22.27
N VAL A 105 13.90 -5.27 22.63
CA VAL A 105 12.74 -5.09 21.73
C VAL A 105 12.73 -3.68 21.14
N LYS A 106 12.93 -2.64 21.96
CA LYS A 106 12.95 -1.25 21.49
C LYS A 106 14.04 -0.99 20.44
N VAL A 107 15.22 -1.57 20.62
CA VAL A 107 16.34 -1.41 19.67
C VAL A 107 15.98 -2.06 18.33
N TYR A 108 15.50 -3.31 18.34
CA TYR A 108 15.10 -3.99 17.11
C TYR A 108 13.93 -3.28 16.41
N GLN A 109 12.92 -2.83 17.17
CA GLN A 109 11.83 -2.05 16.61
C GLN A 109 12.33 -0.78 15.92
N THR A 110 13.22 -0.02 16.57
CA THR A 110 13.78 1.20 16.00
C THR A 110 14.53 0.93 14.70
N VAL A 111 15.39 -0.10 14.68
CA VAL A 111 16.18 -0.46 13.49
C VAL A 111 15.28 -0.94 12.35
N LEU A 112 14.28 -1.77 12.64
CA LEU A 112 13.33 -2.26 11.64
C LEU A 112 12.45 -1.15 11.07
N PHE A 113 12.08 -0.17 11.90
CA PHE A 113 11.19 0.91 11.51
C PHE A 113 11.90 2.09 10.84
N LEU A 114 13.22 2.23 11.02
CA LEU A 114 14.00 3.34 10.47
C LEU A 114 13.82 3.56 8.96
N PRO A 115 13.85 2.51 8.10
CA PRO A 115 13.68 2.69 6.65
C PRO A 115 12.35 3.34 6.26
N TYR A 116 11.29 3.09 7.00
CA TYR A 116 9.96 3.63 6.73
C TYR A 116 9.90 5.18 6.77
N PHE A 117 10.77 5.83 7.54
CA PHE A 117 10.85 7.29 7.61
C PHE A 117 11.62 7.92 6.45
N ILE A 118 12.33 7.12 5.65
CA ILE A 118 13.08 7.63 4.51
C ILE A 118 12.08 7.93 3.38
N SER A 119 12.11 9.13 2.82
CA SER A 119 11.24 9.44 1.67
C SER A 119 11.58 8.55 0.48
N THR A 120 10.59 8.16 -0.32
CA THR A 120 10.77 7.32 -1.51
C THR A 120 11.72 7.94 -2.54
N VAL A 121 11.85 9.26 -2.57
CA VAL A 121 12.85 9.97 -3.40
C VAL A 121 14.26 9.60 -2.95
N LEU A 122 14.54 9.67 -1.64
CA LEU A 122 15.85 9.27 -1.09
C LEU A 122 16.09 7.78 -1.26
N VAL A 123 15.07 6.94 -1.10
CA VAL A 123 15.15 5.50 -1.41
C VAL A 123 15.61 5.29 -2.85
N GLY A 124 15.03 6.05 -3.80
CA GLY A 124 15.45 6.00 -5.21
C GLY A 124 16.93 6.32 -5.39
N TYR A 125 17.45 7.36 -4.74
CA TYR A 125 18.88 7.70 -4.81
C TYR A 125 19.78 6.68 -4.11
N ILE A 126 19.36 6.12 -2.98
CA ILE A 126 20.09 5.03 -2.31
C ILE A 126 20.21 3.84 -3.27
N VAL A 127 19.09 3.40 -3.86
CA VAL A 127 19.10 2.27 -4.81
C VAL A 127 19.94 2.60 -6.04
N TYR A 128 19.89 3.85 -6.53
CA TYR A 128 20.75 4.29 -7.63
C TYR A 128 22.23 4.16 -7.28
N ALA A 129 22.65 4.55 -6.09
CA ALA A 129 24.05 4.39 -5.65
C ALA A 129 24.49 2.92 -5.62
N PHE A 130 23.57 1.97 -5.42
CA PHE A 130 23.87 0.54 -5.48
C PHE A 130 23.92 0.00 -6.92
N LEU A 131 23.05 0.53 -7.82
CA LEU A 131 22.76 -0.04 -9.14
C LEU A 131 23.36 0.76 -10.31
N GLU A 132 24.04 1.90 -10.05
CA GLU A 132 24.66 2.71 -11.11
C GLU A 132 25.66 1.86 -11.90
N ALA A 133 25.70 2.04 -13.24
CA ALA A 133 26.40 1.13 -14.15
C ALA A 133 27.93 1.13 -13.94
N ASN A 134 28.52 2.31 -13.74
CA ASN A 134 30.01 2.45 -13.72
C ASN A 134 30.57 2.33 -12.31
N ASN A 135 29.90 2.93 -11.32
CA ASN A 135 30.42 3.06 -9.96
C ASN A 135 29.52 2.41 -8.89
N GLY A 136 28.42 1.78 -9.31
CA GLY A 136 27.45 1.17 -8.42
C GLY A 136 28.07 0.07 -7.55
N TYR A 137 27.67 0.04 -6.27
CA TYR A 137 28.23 -0.91 -5.32
C TYR A 137 28.06 -2.38 -5.77
N LEU A 138 26.89 -2.74 -6.34
CA LEU A 138 26.63 -4.11 -6.80
C LEU A 138 27.53 -4.52 -7.98
N ASN A 139 27.81 -3.61 -8.91
CA ASN A 139 28.71 -3.91 -10.00
C ASN A 139 30.15 -4.13 -9.52
N ARG A 140 30.63 -3.34 -8.55
CA ARG A 140 31.95 -3.58 -7.93
C ARG A 140 32.03 -4.94 -7.22
N VAL A 141 30.94 -5.35 -6.57
CA VAL A 141 30.87 -6.69 -5.95
C VAL A 141 30.88 -7.77 -7.02
N LEU A 142 30.12 -7.65 -8.11
CA LEU A 142 30.15 -8.61 -9.23
C LEU A 142 31.55 -8.73 -9.83
N GLU A 143 32.19 -7.61 -10.10
CA GLU A 143 33.56 -7.55 -10.65
C GLU A 143 34.59 -8.20 -9.73
N SER A 144 34.45 -8.04 -8.41
CA SER A 144 35.32 -8.71 -7.45
C SER A 144 35.25 -10.24 -7.47
N PHE A 145 34.11 -10.77 -7.94
CA PHE A 145 33.90 -12.20 -8.19
C PHE A 145 34.21 -12.62 -9.64
N GLY A 146 34.78 -11.70 -10.46
CA GLY A 146 35.08 -11.96 -11.89
C GLY A 146 33.87 -12.01 -12.80
N LEU A 147 32.73 -11.49 -12.35
CA LEU A 147 31.50 -11.39 -13.14
C LEU A 147 31.43 -10.01 -13.82
N PRO A 148 30.87 -9.93 -15.05
CA PRO A 148 30.72 -8.64 -15.72
C PRO A 148 29.72 -7.74 -15.00
N GLY A 149 30.01 -6.44 -14.95
CA GLY A 149 29.07 -5.42 -14.51
C GLY A 149 27.80 -5.42 -15.36
N ARG A 150 26.68 -4.97 -14.83
CA ARG A 150 25.36 -4.97 -15.47
C ARG A 150 24.81 -3.54 -15.63
N MET A 151 24.06 -3.35 -16.68
CA MET A 151 23.32 -2.09 -16.93
C MET A 151 21.89 -2.20 -16.34
N TRP A 152 21.80 -2.19 -15.01
CA TRP A 152 20.55 -2.44 -14.27
C TRP A 152 19.35 -1.61 -14.77
N TYR A 153 19.57 -0.35 -15.12
CA TYR A 153 18.53 0.58 -15.61
C TYR A 153 18.20 0.41 -17.11
N ALA A 154 18.85 -0.54 -17.79
CA ALA A 154 18.52 -0.96 -19.16
C ALA A 154 17.98 -2.39 -19.24
N GLU A 155 18.10 -3.17 -18.18
CA GLU A 155 17.64 -4.56 -18.12
C GLU A 155 16.29 -4.66 -17.38
N THR A 156 15.25 -5.17 -18.05
CA THR A 156 13.90 -5.23 -17.50
C THR A 156 13.70 -6.30 -16.41
N LYS A 157 14.26 -7.50 -16.61
CA LYS A 157 14.02 -8.66 -15.74
C LYS A 157 14.43 -8.47 -14.27
N PRO A 158 15.58 -7.85 -13.93
CA PRO A 158 15.98 -7.65 -12.54
C PRO A 158 14.96 -6.86 -11.72
N TRP A 159 14.20 -5.97 -12.33
CA TRP A 159 13.22 -5.13 -11.65
C TRP A 159 12.08 -5.90 -11.01
N LEU A 160 11.76 -7.10 -11.52
CA LEU A 160 10.80 -8.01 -10.88
C LEU A 160 11.21 -8.45 -9.47
N PHE A 161 12.50 -8.35 -9.13
CA PHE A 161 13.05 -8.67 -7.81
C PHE A 161 13.48 -7.42 -7.05
N ILE A 162 14.04 -6.42 -7.74
CA ILE A 162 14.53 -5.18 -7.11
C ILE A 162 13.39 -4.44 -6.43
N LEU A 163 12.29 -4.18 -7.15
CA LEU A 163 11.14 -3.44 -6.59
C LEU A 163 10.51 -4.16 -5.38
N PRO A 164 10.23 -5.47 -5.41
CA PRO A 164 9.74 -6.18 -4.21
C PRO A 164 10.71 -6.15 -3.03
N THR A 165 12.01 -6.27 -3.30
CA THR A 165 13.03 -6.22 -2.24
C THR A 165 13.08 -4.84 -1.58
N VAL A 166 13.06 -3.77 -2.39
CA VAL A 166 13.04 -2.39 -1.88
C VAL A 166 11.75 -2.10 -1.13
N ASN A 167 10.60 -2.52 -1.66
CA ASN A 167 9.30 -2.39 -0.99
C ASN A 167 9.29 -3.10 0.38
N LEU A 168 9.78 -4.34 0.41
CA LEU A 168 9.88 -5.12 1.65
C LEU A 168 10.78 -4.40 2.67
N TRP A 169 12.00 -4.02 2.28
CA TRP A 169 12.93 -3.32 3.17
C TRP A 169 12.35 -2.01 3.71
N HIS A 170 11.65 -1.25 2.87
CA HIS A 170 11.07 0.04 3.25
C HIS A 170 9.84 -0.12 4.15
N GLY A 171 8.97 -1.10 3.89
CA GLY A 171 7.65 -1.20 4.53
C GLY A 171 7.52 -2.23 5.66
N VAL A 172 8.39 -3.26 5.71
CA VAL A 172 8.22 -4.38 6.63
C VAL A 172 8.25 -3.98 8.10
N GLY A 173 9.06 -2.98 8.45
CA GLY A 173 9.18 -2.51 9.84
C GLY A 173 7.88 -1.96 10.39
N PHE A 174 7.17 -1.13 9.63
CA PHE A 174 5.86 -0.60 10.02
C PHE A 174 4.83 -1.73 10.20
N ALA A 175 4.73 -2.63 9.22
CA ALA A 175 3.81 -3.76 9.30
C ALA A 175 4.13 -4.69 10.49
N THR A 176 5.41 -4.90 10.79
CA THR A 176 5.86 -5.67 11.96
C THR A 176 5.37 -5.05 13.28
N LEU A 177 5.44 -3.72 13.41
CA LEU A 177 4.95 -3.05 14.62
C LEU A 177 3.44 -3.19 14.80
N VAL A 178 2.67 -3.15 13.71
CA VAL A 178 1.21 -3.34 13.78
C VAL A 178 0.87 -4.75 14.27
N TYR A 179 1.49 -5.79 13.71
CA TYR A 179 1.28 -7.17 14.17
C TYR A 179 1.80 -7.40 15.59
N TYR A 180 2.95 -6.83 15.94
CA TYR A 180 3.49 -6.92 17.29
C TYR A 180 2.57 -6.26 18.32
N ALA A 181 1.98 -5.11 18.01
CA ALA A 181 0.97 -4.48 18.86
C ALA A 181 -0.26 -5.38 19.06
N GLY A 182 -0.69 -6.08 18.01
CA GLY A 182 -1.73 -7.10 18.10
C GLY A 182 -1.35 -8.25 19.06
N ILE A 183 -0.11 -8.76 18.97
CA ILE A 183 0.39 -9.81 19.89
C ILE A 183 0.37 -9.32 21.35
N MET A 184 0.81 -8.09 21.59
CA MET A 184 0.82 -7.50 22.94
C MET A 184 -0.58 -7.29 23.51
N GLY A 185 -1.62 -7.28 22.69
CA GLY A 185 -3.02 -7.23 23.10
C GLY A 185 -3.59 -8.59 23.56
N ILE A 186 -2.88 -9.70 23.32
CA ILE A 186 -3.32 -11.03 23.75
C ILE A 186 -3.06 -11.18 25.25
N GLY A 187 -4.08 -11.60 26.02
CA GLY A 187 -3.98 -11.78 27.47
C GLY A 187 -2.91 -12.81 27.87
N SER A 188 -2.14 -12.51 28.93
CA SER A 188 -1.09 -13.39 29.43
C SER A 188 -1.62 -14.74 29.90
N ASP A 189 -2.88 -14.79 30.35
CA ASP A 189 -3.54 -15.97 30.91
C ASP A 189 -3.55 -17.15 29.94
N TYR A 190 -3.70 -16.88 28.63
CA TYR A 190 -3.62 -17.92 27.60
C TYR A 190 -2.24 -18.61 27.54
N TYR A 191 -1.19 -17.81 27.69
CA TYR A 191 0.19 -18.32 27.65
C TYR A 191 0.58 -19.01 28.95
N GLU A 192 0.07 -18.53 30.09
CA GLU A 192 0.31 -19.14 31.40
C GLU A 192 -0.36 -20.51 31.50
N ALA A 193 -1.63 -20.62 31.10
CA ALA A 193 -2.33 -21.89 31.05
C ALA A 193 -1.61 -22.91 30.14
N ALA A 194 -1.22 -22.48 28.93
CA ALA A 194 -0.51 -23.35 28.00
C ALA A 194 0.86 -23.81 28.52
N LYS A 195 1.57 -22.98 29.29
CA LYS A 195 2.82 -23.38 29.95
C LYS A 195 2.61 -24.42 31.04
N LEU A 196 1.52 -24.31 31.80
CA LEU A 196 1.15 -25.34 32.80
C LEU A 196 0.84 -26.68 32.13
N ASP A 197 0.24 -26.65 30.93
CA ASP A 197 -0.01 -27.83 30.11
C ASP A 197 1.24 -28.34 29.40
N GLY A 198 2.41 -27.74 29.60
CA GLY A 198 3.69 -28.17 28.99
C GLY A 198 3.87 -27.79 27.53
N ALA A 199 3.10 -26.82 27.02
CA ALA A 199 3.24 -26.38 25.63
C ALA A 199 4.59 -25.69 25.37
N SER A 200 5.25 -26.07 24.28
CA SER A 200 6.47 -25.39 23.83
C SER A 200 6.15 -24.00 23.23
N ARG A 201 7.16 -23.13 23.15
CA ARG A 201 7.02 -21.78 22.53
C ARG A 201 6.45 -21.84 21.12
N ILE A 202 6.93 -22.76 20.30
CA ILE A 202 6.44 -22.95 18.93
C ILE A 202 4.97 -23.38 18.92
N GLN A 203 4.57 -24.26 19.83
CA GLN A 203 3.16 -24.65 19.96
C GLN A 203 2.28 -23.48 20.36
N MET A 204 2.72 -22.62 21.30
CA MET A 204 2.01 -21.40 21.68
C MET A 204 1.89 -20.43 20.50
N MET A 205 2.94 -20.24 19.69
CA MET A 205 2.90 -19.39 18.49
C MET A 205 1.81 -19.86 17.51
N TYR A 206 1.78 -21.15 17.16
CA TYR A 206 0.85 -21.67 16.15
C TYR A 206 -0.57 -21.91 16.67
N ARG A 207 -0.75 -22.25 17.97
CA ARG A 207 -2.05 -22.64 18.52
C ARG A 207 -2.75 -21.53 19.29
N ILE A 208 -2.02 -20.48 19.70
CA ILE A 208 -2.56 -19.34 20.47
C ILE A 208 -2.35 -18.05 19.70
N THR A 209 -1.09 -17.66 19.44
CA THR A 209 -0.78 -16.33 18.91
C THR A 209 -1.36 -16.14 17.51
N LEU A 210 -1.07 -17.06 16.55
CA LEU A 210 -1.54 -16.92 15.18
C LEU A 210 -3.08 -16.96 15.05
N PRO A 211 -3.79 -17.90 15.69
CA PRO A 211 -5.26 -17.88 15.65
C PRO A 211 -5.88 -16.62 16.23
N LEU A 212 -5.38 -16.13 17.34
CA LEU A 212 -5.89 -14.88 17.97
C LEU A 212 -5.53 -13.63 17.18
N LEU A 213 -4.49 -13.66 16.33
CA LEU A 213 -4.16 -12.58 15.40
C LEU A 213 -4.95 -12.65 14.08
N THR A 214 -5.63 -13.75 13.79
CA THR A 214 -6.35 -13.94 12.52
C THR A 214 -7.28 -12.78 12.18
N PRO A 215 -8.10 -12.23 13.11
CA PRO A 215 -8.95 -11.08 12.78
C PRO A 215 -8.15 -9.87 12.30
N LEU A 216 -7.04 -9.53 12.97
CA LEU A 216 -6.17 -8.42 12.57
C LEU A 216 -5.53 -8.69 11.19
N ILE A 217 -5.05 -9.90 10.95
CA ILE A 217 -4.47 -10.30 9.65
C ILE A 217 -5.52 -10.13 8.55
N MET A 218 -6.74 -10.61 8.76
CA MET A 218 -7.81 -10.54 7.77
C MET A 218 -8.23 -9.10 7.47
N ILE A 219 -8.35 -8.25 8.49
CA ILE A 219 -8.64 -6.82 8.30
C ILE A 219 -7.58 -6.17 7.41
N LEU A 220 -6.29 -6.37 7.72
CA LEU A 220 -5.19 -5.78 6.95
C LEU A 220 -5.12 -6.34 5.52
N LEU A 221 -5.42 -7.62 5.32
CA LEU A 221 -5.50 -8.23 3.98
C LEU A 221 -6.67 -7.67 3.17
N ILE A 222 -7.86 -7.51 3.76
CA ILE A 222 -9.02 -6.90 3.08
C ILE A 222 -8.70 -5.49 2.62
N LEU A 223 -8.05 -4.67 3.48
CA LEU A 223 -7.62 -3.33 3.13
C LEU A 223 -6.56 -3.32 2.02
N SER A 224 -5.61 -4.27 2.05
CA SER A 224 -4.61 -4.43 0.99
C SER A 224 -5.24 -4.84 -0.35
N ILE A 225 -6.25 -5.72 -0.33
CA ILE A 225 -7.01 -6.12 -1.52
C ILE A 225 -7.76 -4.90 -2.10
N GLY A 226 -8.30 -4.02 -1.27
CA GLY A 226 -8.93 -2.78 -1.72
C GLY A 226 -7.97 -1.84 -2.45
N ASN A 227 -6.70 -1.89 -2.11
CA ASN A 227 -5.64 -1.10 -2.77
C ASN A 227 -4.95 -1.85 -3.92
N MET A 228 -5.43 -3.04 -4.33
CA MET A 228 -4.77 -3.90 -5.31
C MET A 228 -4.59 -3.24 -6.69
N ILE A 229 -5.49 -2.32 -7.07
CA ILE A 229 -5.45 -1.58 -8.35
C ILE A 229 -4.77 -0.21 -8.21
N ARG A 230 -4.42 0.20 -7.00
CA ARG A 230 -3.67 1.43 -6.72
C ARG A 230 -2.22 1.09 -6.42
N GLY A 231 -1.28 1.62 -7.20
CA GLY A 231 0.14 1.33 -7.03
C GLY A 231 0.87 2.33 -6.13
N ASP A 232 2.08 1.98 -5.71
CA ASP A 232 3.00 2.92 -5.07
C ASP A 232 3.74 3.73 -6.14
N PHE A 233 3.16 4.89 -6.51
CA PHE A 233 3.76 5.82 -7.45
C PHE A 233 5.22 6.15 -7.07
N GLY A 234 5.48 6.47 -5.80
CA GLY A 234 6.80 6.88 -5.35
C GLY A 234 7.86 5.81 -5.62
N LEU A 235 7.58 4.59 -5.20
CA LEU A 235 8.49 3.46 -5.40
C LEU A 235 8.75 3.19 -6.89
N HIS A 236 7.69 3.11 -7.70
CA HIS A 236 7.77 2.77 -9.11
C HIS A 236 8.29 3.89 -10.01
N TYR A 237 8.24 5.13 -9.55
CA TYR A 237 8.75 6.28 -10.28
C TYR A 237 10.21 6.59 -9.93
N PHE A 238 10.53 6.71 -8.63
CA PHE A 238 11.83 7.18 -8.19
C PHE A 238 12.89 6.07 -8.15
N VAL A 239 12.53 4.83 -7.82
CA VAL A 239 13.53 3.75 -7.73
C VAL A 239 14.08 3.35 -9.10
N PRO A 240 13.27 3.15 -10.17
CA PRO A 240 13.78 2.93 -11.51
C PRO A 240 14.21 4.22 -12.23
N GLN A 241 14.22 5.39 -11.56
CA GLN A 241 14.60 6.70 -12.12
C GLN A 241 13.76 7.08 -13.36
N ASN A 242 12.49 6.64 -13.41
CA ASN A 242 11.61 6.81 -14.57
C ASN A 242 12.27 6.41 -15.92
N SER A 243 13.20 5.45 -15.89
CA SER A 243 13.90 4.98 -17.10
C SER A 243 12.93 4.34 -18.08
N THR A 244 12.89 4.88 -19.30
CA THR A 244 12.01 4.38 -20.37
C THR A 244 12.37 2.96 -20.81
N LEU A 245 13.62 2.53 -20.62
CA LEU A 245 14.12 1.21 -21.02
C LEU A 245 13.53 0.06 -20.19
N VAL A 246 13.10 0.35 -18.97
CA VAL A 246 12.58 -0.68 -18.03
C VAL A 246 11.07 -0.59 -17.79
N LEU A 247 10.36 0.32 -18.49
CA LEU A 247 8.92 0.53 -18.32
C LEU A 247 8.07 -0.74 -18.52
N SER A 248 8.53 -1.67 -19.36
CA SER A 248 7.79 -2.92 -19.58
C SER A 248 7.53 -3.72 -18.29
N THR A 249 8.42 -3.57 -17.29
CA THR A 249 8.31 -4.24 -15.99
C THR A 249 8.04 -3.29 -14.83
N THR A 250 8.44 -2.02 -14.89
CA THR A 250 8.31 -1.09 -13.77
C THR A 250 7.08 -0.19 -13.83
N ASP A 251 6.47 -0.06 -15.02
CA ASP A 251 5.34 0.82 -15.23
C ASP A 251 4.05 0.25 -14.62
N ILE A 252 3.37 1.07 -13.83
CA ILE A 252 2.09 0.77 -13.19
C ILE A 252 1.06 1.85 -13.58
N ILE A 253 -0.19 1.65 -13.23
CA ILE A 253 -1.27 2.60 -13.56
C ILE A 253 -0.89 4.01 -13.12
N ASP A 254 -0.43 4.17 -11.89
CA ASP A 254 -0.15 5.48 -11.27
C ASP A 254 1.03 6.21 -11.96
N THR A 255 2.10 5.49 -12.32
CA THR A 255 3.25 6.10 -13.04
C THR A 255 2.89 6.47 -14.47
N TYR A 256 2.07 5.66 -15.14
CA TYR A 256 1.58 5.96 -16.47
C TYR A 256 0.71 7.21 -16.48
N VAL A 257 -0.24 7.32 -15.57
CA VAL A 257 -1.14 8.48 -15.46
C VAL A 257 -0.35 9.77 -15.23
N VAL A 258 0.60 9.77 -14.30
CA VAL A 258 1.43 10.96 -14.03
C VAL A 258 2.26 11.33 -15.25
N ARG A 259 2.85 10.36 -15.95
CA ARG A 259 3.62 10.60 -17.17
C ARG A 259 2.73 11.16 -18.28
N ALA A 260 1.53 10.60 -18.50
CA ALA A 260 0.57 11.11 -19.47
C ALA A 260 0.12 12.54 -19.14
N LEU A 261 -0.13 12.83 -17.86
CA LEU A 261 -0.48 14.18 -17.40
C LEU A 261 0.66 15.17 -17.68
N GLN A 262 1.92 14.78 -17.46
CA GLN A 262 3.08 15.63 -17.67
C GLN A 262 3.40 15.86 -19.16
N THR A 263 3.15 14.86 -20.03
CA THR A 263 3.52 14.94 -21.45
C THR A 263 2.39 15.42 -22.35
N ILE A 264 1.14 15.02 -22.07
CA ILE A 264 -0.03 15.30 -22.91
C ILE A 264 -0.93 16.37 -22.26
N GLY A 265 -0.85 16.53 -20.92
CA GLY A 265 -1.71 17.45 -20.17
C GLY A 265 -3.16 16.95 -20.04
N ASP A 266 -3.42 15.65 -20.26
CA ASP A 266 -4.79 15.09 -20.22
C ASP A 266 -5.26 14.86 -18.77
N VAL A 267 -5.89 15.88 -18.24
CA VAL A 267 -6.48 15.88 -16.88
C VAL A 267 -7.73 14.98 -16.84
N GLY A 268 -8.50 14.93 -17.94
CA GLY A 268 -9.72 14.12 -18.04
C GLY A 268 -9.40 12.62 -17.91
N MET A 269 -8.44 12.13 -18.67
CA MET A 269 -7.97 10.74 -18.60
C MET A 269 -7.41 10.43 -17.19
N SER A 270 -6.60 11.32 -16.62
CA SER A 270 -6.03 11.13 -15.29
C SER A 270 -7.13 10.99 -14.21
N ALA A 271 -8.16 11.84 -14.27
CA ALA A 271 -9.32 11.78 -13.38
C ALA A 271 -10.14 10.49 -13.60
N ALA A 272 -10.30 10.06 -14.85
CA ALA A 272 -11.03 8.83 -15.20
C ALA A 272 -10.34 7.58 -14.64
N VAL A 273 -9.01 7.51 -14.73
CA VAL A 273 -8.23 6.41 -14.14
C VAL A 273 -8.34 6.40 -12.62
N GLY A 274 -8.20 7.56 -11.96
CA GLY A 274 -8.37 7.67 -10.50
C GLY A 274 -9.79 7.26 -10.03
N PHE A 275 -10.83 7.62 -10.79
CA PHE A 275 -12.19 7.17 -10.55
C PHE A 275 -12.32 5.65 -10.71
N PHE A 276 -11.78 5.09 -11.81
CA PHE A 276 -11.77 3.65 -12.05
C PHE A 276 -11.08 2.89 -10.90
N GLN A 277 -9.89 3.33 -10.46
CA GLN A 277 -9.17 2.73 -9.34
C GLN A 277 -10.01 2.75 -8.06
N SER A 278 -10.72 3.85 -7.79
CA SER A 278 -11.54 4.00 -6.59
C SER A 278 -12.77 3.07 -6.61
N VAL A 279 -13.46 2.99 -7.74
CA VAL A 279 -14.63 2.09 -7.91
C VAL A 279 -14.19 0.63 -7.86
N ALA A 280 -13.15 0.27 -8.57
CA ALA A 280 -12.62 -1.09 -8.58
C ALA A 280 -12.10 -1.52 -7.19
N GLY A 281 -11.40 -0.62 -6.49
CA GLY A 281 -10.97 -0.86 -5.12
C GLY A 281 -12.15 -1.09 -4.16
N LEU A 282 -13.21 -0.28 -4.27
CA LEU A 282 -14.43 -0.47 -3.49
C LEU A 282 -15.08 -1.84 -3.74
N ILE A 283 -15.21 -2.23 -5.02
CA ILE A 283 -15.74 -3.56 -5.38
C ILE A 283 -14.89 -4.68 -4.79
N LEU A 284 -13.56 -4.54 -4.87
CA LEU A 284 -12.63 -5.52 -4.31
C LEU A 284 -12.76 -5.65 -2.78
N VAL A 285 -12.86 -4.52 -2.05
CA VAL A 285 -13.07 -4.54 -0.58
C VAL A 285 -14.38 -5.23 -0.22
N ILE A 286 -15.50 -4.84 -0.86
CA ILE A 286 -16.80 -5.43 -0.60
C ILE A 286 -16.78 -6.94 -0.88
N THR A 287 -16.20 -7.34 -2.01
CA THR A 287 -16.11 -8.75 -2.40
C THR A 287 -15.24 -9.55 -1.43
N ALA A 288 -14.05 -9.03 -1.10
CA ALA A 288 -13.14 -9.67 -0.14
C ALA A 288 -13.81 -9.80 1.24
N ASN A 289 -14.44 -8.73 1.73
CA ASN A 289 -15.17 -8.77 3.01
C ASN A 289 -16.32 -9.79 3.00
N ALA A 290 -17.10 -9.86 1.91
CA ALA A 290 -18.18 -10.83 1.77
C ALA A 290 -17.67 -12.28 1.75
N ILE A 291 -16.50 -12.54 1.14
CA ILE A 291 -15.87 -13.86 1.15
C ILE A 291 -15.42 -14.21 2.58
N VAL A 292 -14.72 -13.29 3.26
CA VAL A 292 -14.25 -13.51 4.63
C VAL A 292 -15.42 -13.75 5.58
N ARG A 293 -16.50 -12.96 5.47
CA ARG A 293 -17.71 -13.12 6.27
C ARG A 293 -18.37 -14.49 6.10
N LYS A 294 -18.37 -15.05 4.90
CA LYS A 294 -18.88 -16.43 4.67
C LYS A 294 -18.06 -17.51 5.33
N ILE A 295 -16.76 -17.28 5.54
CA ILE A 295 -15.84 -18.24 6.16
C ILE A 295 -15.91 -18.11 7.68
N ASN A 296 -15.80 -16.91 8.19
CA ASN A 296 -15.92 -16.58 9.61
C ASN A 296 -16.37 -15.11 9.77
N ASP A 297 -17.57 -14.92 10.31
CA ASP A 297 -18.19 -13.59 10.49
C ASP A 297 -17.37 -12.68 11.43
N GLU A 298 -16.72 -13.27 12.45
CA GLU A 298 -15.87 -12.52 13.40
C GLU A 298 -14.64 -11.88 12.76
N ASN A 299 -14.19 -12.36 11.60
CA ASN A 299 -13.04 -11.86 10.89
C ASN A 299 -13.40 -10.82 9.81
N SER A 300 -14.69 -10.52 9.62
CA SER A 300 -15.16 -9.52 8.64
C SER A 300 -14.92 -8.10 9.15
N LEU A 301 -14.82 -7.15 8.22
CA LEU A 301 -14.62 -5.73 8.55
C LEU A 301 -15.97 -5.06 8.92
N PHE A 302 -17.06 -5.48 8.25
CA PHE A 302 -18.43 -4.98 8.45
C PHE A 302 -19.45 -6.05 8.01
#